data_87ecebae513b3a38b8aace31340db0ca
#
_entry.id   87ecebae513b3a38b8aace31340db0ca
#
_cell.length_a   1.000
_cell.length_b   1.000
_cell.length_c   1.000
_cell.angle_alpha   90.00
_cell.angle_beta   90.00
_cell.angle_gamma   90.00
#
_symmetry.space_group_name_H-M   'P 1'
#
loop_
_entity.id
_entity.type
_entity.pdbx_description
1 polymer ?
#
loop_
_entity_poly.entity_id
_entity_poly.type
_entity_poly.pdbx_seq_one_letter_code
_entity_poly.pdbx_strand_id
1 'polypeptide(L)'
;MEKLSVEELEELRKKEFDERAERAERIQNTISLFRKIACVLAVIIAAAFIFFHVRKDYNNYAGSQLVMAEVINVEGADDENINVTYQYNIAGKKYESDKIQYTEKIKKGDKKEIRVKKNNPEVILKCNDINYVVLLDVVIGLCLELTVLCLYEMATNGLIFPL
;
A
#
# COMPACT_ATOMS: atom_id res chain seq x y z
N MET A 1 -12.40 -61.84 -30.68
CA MET A 1 -12.11 -60.39 -30.60
C MET A 1 -12.66 -59.76 -31.89
N GLU A 2 -13.77 -59.11 -31.77
CA GLU A 2 -14.43 -58.39 -32.85
C GLU A 2 -13.60 -57.17 -33.20
N LYS A 3 -13.14 -57.03 -34.47
CA LYS A 3 -12.39 -55.88 -34.92
C LYS A 3 -13.42 -54.77 -35.25
N LEU A 4 -13.40 -53.66 -34.52
CA LEU A 4 -14.19 -52.49 -34.81
C LEU A 4 -13.93 -52.04 -36.28
N SER A 5 -14.97 -51.61 -36.95
CA SER A 5 -14.87 -51.02 -38.26
C SER A 5 -14.10 -49.71 -38.24
N VAL A 6 -13.57 -49.26 -39.36
CA VAL A 6 -12.83 -47.97 -39.44
C VAL A 6 -13.72 -46.81 -39.08
N GLU A 7 -15.01 -46.87 -39.45
CA GLU A 7 -16.02 -45.86 -39.16
C GLU A 7 -16.30 -45.73 -37.65
N GLU A 8 -16.44 -46.87 -36.97
CA GLU A 8 -16.64 -46.90 -35.49
C GLU A 8 -15.41 -46.34 -34.75
N LEU A 9 -14.21 -46.57 -35.23
CA LEU A 9 -12.97 -46.00 -34.66
C LEU A 9 -12.88 -44.51 -34.87
N GLU A 10 -13.35 -43.99 -36.01
CA GLU A 10 -13.39 -42.52 -36.26
C GLU A 10 -14.43 -41.85 -35.38
N GLU A 11 -15.61 -42.42 -35.21
CA GLU A 11 -16.64 -41.90 -34.32
C GLU A 11 -16.18 -41.83 -32.85
N LEU A 12 -15.51 -42.89 -32.37
CA LEU A 12 -14.95 -42.96 -31.04
C LEU A 12 -13.87 -41.88 -30.83
N ARG A 13 -12.96 -41.68 -31.81
CA ARG A 13 -11.97 -40.63 -31.73
C ARG A 13 -12.59 -39.25 -31.70
N LYS A 14 -13.59 -39.01 -32.52
CA LYS A 14 -14.32 -37.72 -32.54
C LYS A 14 -14.98 -37.45 -31.21
N LYS A 15 -15.66 -38.46 -30.63
CA LYS A 15 -16.28 -38.34 -29.34
C LYS A 15 -15.28 -38.06 -28.20
N GLU A 16 -14.15 -38.77 -28.20
CA GLU A 16 -13.06 -38.46 -27.23
C GLU A 16 -12.48 -37.07 -27.39
N PHE A 17 -12.36 -36.60 -28.62
CA PHE A 17 -11.87 -35.24 -28.89
C PHE A 17 -12.85 -34.19 -28.36
N ASP A 18 -14.14 -34.34 -28.65
CA ASP A 18 -15.20 -33.44 -28.21
C ASP A 18 -15.29 -33.42 -26.67
N GLU A 19 -15.21 -34.59 -26.00
CA GLU A 19 -15.19 -34.67 -24.52
C GLU A 19 -13.95 -33.98 -23.92
N ARG A 20 -12.78 -34.10 -24.56
CA ARG A 20 -11.57 -33.38 -24.11
C ARG A 20 -11.69 -31.88 -24.29
N ALA A 21 -12.26 -31.43 -25.41
CA ALA A 21 -12.51 -30.02 -25.69
C ALA A 21 -13.47 -29.42 -24.65
N GLU A 22 -14.58 -30.08 -24.36
CA GLU A 22 -15.52 -29.63 -23.33
C GLU A 22 -14.89 -29.57 -21.91
N ARG A 23 -14.07 -30.56 -21.56
CA ARG A 23 -13.35 -30.53 -20.28
C ARG A 23 -12.37 -29.38 -20.20
N ALA A 24 -11.62 -29.13 -21.27
CA ALA A 24 -10.68 -28.02 -21.34
C ALA A 24 -11.39 -26.66 -21.20
N GLU A 25 -12.53 -26.50 -21.88
CA GLU A 25 -13.36 -25.28 -21.77
C GLU A 25 -13.91 -25.08 -20.35
N ARG A 26 -14.42 -26.13 -19.70
CA ARG A 26 -14.90 -26.05 -18.31
C ARG A 26 -13.78 -25.65 -17.35
N ILE A 27 -12.59 -26.22 -17.52
CA ILE A 27 -11.41 -25.88 -16.70
C ILE A 27 -11.04 -24.40 -16.92
N GLN A 28 -11.00 -23.96 -18.16
CA GLN A 28 -10.64 -22.56 -18.49
C GLN A 28 -11.67 -21.56 -17.93
N ASN A 29 -12.96 -21.86 -18.03
CA ASN A 29 -14.03 -21.05 -17.45
C ASN A 29 -13.90 -20.99 -15.92
N THR A 30 -13.59 -22.11 -15.28
CA THR A 30 -13.38 -22.16 -13.82
C THR A 30 -12.19 -21.32 -13.40
N ILE A 31 -11.06 -21.44 -14.09
CA ILE A 31 -9.84 -20.63 -13.84
C ILE A 31 -10.15 -19.13 -14.03
N SER A 32 -10.86 -18.77 -15.10
CA SER A 32 -11.27 -17.40 -15.37
C SER A 32 -12.14 -16.83 -14.23
N LEU A 33 -13.07 -17.61 -13.72
CA LEU A 33 -13.92 -17.22 -12.59
C LEU A 33 -13.08 -16.99 -11.32
N PHE A 34 -12.17 -17.90 -10.99
CA PHE A 34 -11.27 -17.74 -9.84
C PHE A 34 -10.39 -16.50 -9.96
N ARG A 35 -9.85 -16.20 -11.15
CA ARG A 35 -9.07 -14.96 -11.40
C ARG A 35 -9.90 -13.70 -11.14
N LYS A 36 -11.15 -13.65 -11.62
CA LYS A 36 -12.07 -12.52 -11.39
C LYS A 36 -12.34 -12.32 -9.89
N ILE A 37 -12.63 -13.40 -9.16
CA ILE A 37 -12.87 -13.35 -7.72
C ILE A 37 -11.62 -12.86 -6.98
N ALA A 38 -10.44 -13.38 -7.31
CA ALA A 38 -9.18 -12.97 -6.69
C ALA A 38 -8.88 -11.47 -6.92
N CYS A 39 -9.15 -10.96 -8.12
CA CYS A 39 -8.99 -9.54 -8.43
C CYS A 39 -9.93 -8.66 -7.57
N VAL A 40 -11.20 -9.01 -7.48
CA VAL A 40 -12.18 -8.28 -6.65
C VAL A 40 -11.76 -8.29 -5.18
N LEU A 41 -11.30 -9.43 -4.66
CA LEU A 41 -10.81 -9.52 -3.29
C LEU A 41 -9.57 -8.65 -3.06
N ALA A 42 -8.63 -8.61 -4.01
CA ALA A 42 -7.44 -7.77 -3.92
C ALA A 42 -7.80 -6.28 -3.84
N VAL A 43 -8.76 -5.80 -4.65
CA VAL A 43 -9.25 -4.42 -4.62
C VAL A 43 -9.91 -4.10 -3.27
N ILE A 44 -10.74 -5.01 -2.74
CA ILE A 44 -11.38 -4.80 -1.43
C ILE A 44 -10.35 -4.71 -0.31
N ILE A 45 -9.32 -5.56 -0.33
CA ILE A 45 -8.24 -5.56 0.66
C ILE A 45 -7.45 -4.25 0.58
N ALA A 46 -7.10 -3.80 -0.63
CA ALA A 46 -6.40 -2.53 -0.84
C ALA A 46 -7.21 -1.34 -0.31
N ALA A 47 -8.50 -1.26 -0.66
CA ALA A 47 -9.39 -0.20 -0.19
C ALA A 47 -9.53 -0.19 1.35
N ALA A 48 -9.65 -1.37 1.98
CA ALA A 48 -9.68 -1.49 3.42
C ALA A 48 -8.37 -1.01 4.06
N PHE A 49 -7.22 -1.39 3.49
CA PHE A 49 -5.91 -0.95 3.96
C PHE A 49 -5.78 0.58 3.93
N ILE A 50 -6.13 1.22 2.81
CA ILE A 50 -6.13 2.68 2.66
C ILE A 50 -7.03 3.32 3.73
N PHE A 51 -8.27 2.82 3.87
CA PHE A 51 -9.22 3.36 4.83
C PHE A 51 -8.67 3.32 6.27
N PHE A 52 -8.09 2.20 6.69
CA PHE A 52 -7.50 2.08 8.02
C PHE A 52 -6.28 2.98 8.21
N HIS A 53 -5.44 3.13 7.17
CA HIS A 53 -4.26 3.98 7.22
C HIS A 53 -4.62 5.46 7.34
N VAL A 54 -5.51 5.95 6.46
CA VAL A 54 -6.02 7.33 6.50
C VAL A 54 -6.71 7.63 7.84
N ARG A 55 -7.54 6.70 8.32
CA ARG A 55 -8.22 6.88 9.63
C ARG A 55 -7.23 6.98 10.79
N LYS A 56 -6.18 6.17 10.78
CA LYS A 56 -5.12 6.21 11.80
C LYS A 56 -4.40 7.56 11.79
N ASP A 57 -4.04 8.06 10.61
CA ASP A 57 -3.31 9.31 10.48
C ASP A 57 -4.19 10.51 10.81
N TYR A 58 -5.45 10.48 10.40
CA TYR A 58 -6.43 11.47 10.82
C TYR A 58 -6.59 11.52 12.35
N ASN A 59 -6.72 10.36 13.01
CA ASN A 59 -6.84 10.29 14.46
C ASN A 59 -5.57 10.80 15.18
N ASN A 60 -4.39 10.49 14.64
CA ASN A 60 -3.13 11.02 15.16
C ASN A 60 -3.08 12.55 15.04
N TYR A 61 -3.53 13.08 13.90
CA TYR A 61 -3.57 14.51 13.67
C TYR A 61 -4.60 15.22 14.58
N ALA A 62 -5.82 14.70 14.66
CA ALA A 62 -6.88 15.25 15.53
C ALA A 62 -6.51 15.22 17.02
N GLY A 63 -5.77 14.18 17.44
CA GLY A 63 -5.22 14.03 18.79
C GLY A 63 -3.93 14.81 19.05
N SER A 64 -3.55 15.72 18.17
CA SER A 64 -2.31 16.49 18.26
C SER A 64 -2.56 17.99 18.43
N GLN A 65 -1.50 18.74 18.67
CA GLN A 65 -1.50 20.22 18.76
C GLN A 65 -0.22 20.80 18.16
N LEU A 66 -0.32 22.00 17.62
CA LEU A 66 0.84 22.78 17.16
C LEU A 66 1.51 23.46 18.35
N VAL A 67 2.83 23.40 18.38
CA VAL A 67 3.64 24.09 19.40
C VAL A 67 4.86 24.70 18.73
N MET A 68 5.29 25.87 19.23
CA MET A 68 6.55 26.46 18.82
C MET A 68 7.68 25.76 19.58
N ALA A 69 8.62 25.19 18.83
CA ALA A 69 9.76 24.48 19.37
C ALA A 69 11.06 25.13 18.97
N GLU A 70 12.08 25.03 19.83
CA GLU A 70 13.42 25.49 19.57
C GLU A 70 14.35 24.30 19.40
N VAL A 71 15.24 24.37 18.44
CA VAL A 71 16.27 23.35 18.20
C VAL A 71 17.35 23.47 19.27
N ILE A 72 17.48 22.48 20.12
CA ILE A 72 18.49 22.46 21.19
C ILE A 72 19.73 21.67 20.81
N ASN A 73 19.59 20.66 19.95
CA ASN A 73 20.71 19.84 19.50
C ASN A 73 20.57 19.48 18.02
N VAL A 74 21.70 19.47 17.32
CA VAL A 74 21.83 19.06 15.93
C VAL A 74 23.02 18.14 15.83
N GLU A 75 22.80 16.89 15.44
CA GLU A 75 23.83 15.86 15.27
C GLU A 75 23.80 15.35 13.82
N GLY A 76 24.94 15.29 13.19
CA GLY A 76 25.14 14.76 11.83
C GLY A 76 26.38 15.37 11.22
N ALA A 77 27.17 14.54 10.55
CA ALA A 77 28.43 14.96 9.93
C ALA A 77 28.24 15.51 8.51
N ASP A 78 27.13 15.13 7.86
CA ASP A 78 26.84 15.45 6.47
C ASP A 78 25.50 16.18 6.33
N ASP A 79 25.45 17.14 5.40
CA ASP A 79 24.27 17.99 5.13
C ASP A 79 23.00 17.23 4.72
N GLU A 80 23.07 15.91 4.48
CA GLU A 80 21.97 15.11 3.97
C GLU A 80 21.14 14.36 5.04
N ASN A 81 21.71 14.14 6.23
CA ASN A 81 21.02 13.41 7.30
C ASN A 81 21.40 13.98 8.66
N ILE A 82 20.67 14.98 9.11
CA ILE A 82 20.85 15.57 10.43
C ILE A 82 19.80 15.08 11.40
N ASN A 83 20.23 14.72 12.61
CA ASN A 83 19.34 14.40 13.72
C ASN A 83 19.12 15.64 14.57
N VAL A 84 17.88 16.05 14.75
CA VAL A 84 17.51 17.25 15.46
C VAL A 84 16.71 16.90 16.70
N THR A 85 17.05 17.54 17.83
CA THR A 85 16.28 17.45 19.07
C THR A 85 15.63 18.81 19.32
N TYR A 86 14.33 18.80 19.56
CA TYR A 86 13.55 20.00 19.84
C TYR A 86 13.23 20.12 21.33
N GLN A 87 13.21 21.35 21.84
CA GLN A 87 12.65 21.70 23.13
C GLN A 87 11.44 22.61 22.95
N TYR A 88 10.40 22.36 23.70
CA TYR A 88 9.13 23.10 23.63
C TYR A 88 8.42 23.10 24.97
N ASN A 89 7.45 24.03 25.13
CA ASN A 89 6.69 24.19 26.36
C ASN A 89 5.20 23.95 26.10
N ILE A 90 4.59 23.09 26.91
CA ILE A 90 3.14 22.83 26.88
C ILE A 90 2.61 23.05 28.29
N ALA A 91 1.68 24.00 28.44
CA ALA A 91 1.06 24.32 29.73
C ALA A 91 2.07 24.58 30.86
N GLY A 92 3.20 25.22 30.55
CA GLY A 92 4.25 25.56 31.53
C GLY A 92 5.25 24.43 31.81
N LYS A 93 5.06 23.24 31.26
CA LYS A 93 6.01 22.12 31.37
C LYS A 93 6.90 22.04 30.13
N LYS A 94 8.21 21.93 30.33
CA LYS A 94 9.18 21.74 29.25
C LYS A 94 9.24 20.28 28.85
N TYR A 95 9.30 20.06 27.55
CA TYR A 95 9.47 18.74 26.92
C TYR A 95 10.64 18.80 25.94
N GLU A 96 11.27 17.65 25.75
CA GLU A 96 12.27 17.41 24.73
C GLU A 96 11.80 16.28 23.84
N SER A 97 12.05 16.43 22.53
CA SER A 97 11.68 15.37 21.59
C SER A 97 12.74 14.27 21.51
N ASP A 98 12.34 13.11 21.02
CA ASP A 98 13.27 12.16 20.44
C ASP A 98 14.03 12.80 19.26
N LYS A 99 15.14 12.18 18.86
CA LYS A 99 15.90 12.59 17.68
C LYS A 99 15.10 12.39 16.42
N ILE A 100 14.91 13.47 15.65
CA ILE A 100 14.18 13.46 14.38
C ILE A 100 15.17 13.70 13.26
N GLN A 101 15.13 12.83 12.25
CA GLN A 101 15.95 12.95 11.06
C GLN A 101 15.37 13.97 10.08
N TYR A 102 16.21 14.88 9.62
CA TYR A 102 15.88 15.90 8.60
C TYR A 102 16.89 15.87 7.46
N THR A 103 16.40 16.28 6.28
CA THR A 103 17.22 16.48 5.08
C THR A 103 17.47 17.97 4.81
N GLU A 104 16.87 18.87 5.60
CA GLU A 104 17.02 20.32 5.48
C GLU A 104 18.07 20.84 6.45
N LYS A 105 18.77 21.92 6.08
CA LYS A 105 19.73 22.60 6.94
C LYS A 105 19.01 23.30 8.09
N ILE A 106 19.13 22.75 9.28
CA ILE A 106 18.59 23.29 10.53
C ILE A 106 19.76 23.60 11.46
N LYS A 107 19.69 24.72 12.17
CA LYS A 107 20.72 25.16 13.12
C LYS A 107 20.17 25.15 14.53
N LYS A 108 21.08 24.96 15.50
CA LYS A 108 20.75 25.12 16.91
C LYS A 108 20.25 26.55 17.18
N GLY A 109 19.15 26.67 17.91
CA GLY A 109 18.47 27.93 18.19
C GLY A 109 17.39 28.30 17.18
N ASP A 110 17.26 27.58 16.06
CA ASP A 110 16.17 27.82 15.12
C ASP A 110 14.84 27.47 15.79
N LYS A 111 13.82 28.27 15.47
CA LYS A 111 12.45 28.04 15.96
C LYS A 111 11.60 27.51 14.82
N LYS A 112 10.92 26.42 15.07
CA LYS A 112 10.04 25.78 14.10
C LYS A 112 8.71 25.42 14.75
N GLU A 113 7.62 25.59 14.03
CA GLU A 113 6.33 25.08 14.46
C GLU A 113 6.27 23.58 14.19
N ILE A 114 6.04 22.80 15.24
CA ILE A 114 5.95 21.34 15.19
C ILE A 114 4.61 20.88 15.72
N ARG A 115 4.20 19.70 15.30
CA ARG A 115 2.97 19.08 15.79
C ARG A 115 3.28 17.92 16.73
N VAL A 116 2.75 17.95 17.94
CA VAL A 116 2.98 16.95 18.97
C VAL A 116 1.69 16.27 19.39
N LYS A 117 1.75 15.02 19.83
CA LYS A 117 0.57 14.31 20.35
C LYS A 117 0.20 14.86 21.72
N LYS A 118 -1.10 15.16 21.94
CA LYS A 118 -1.60 15.64 23.25
C LYS A 118 -1.41 14.64 24.37
N ASN A 119 -1.59 13.33 24.06
CA ASN A 119 -1.49 12.27 25.06
C ASN A 119 -0.06 11.78 25.30
N ASN A 120 0.86 12.07 24.37
CA ASN A 120 2.28 11.78 24.51
C ASN A 120 3.08 12.91 23.87
N PRO A 121 3.35 13.99 24.61
CA PRO A 121 4.00 15.18 24.07
C PRO A 121 5.42 14.96 23.53
N GLU A 122 6.11 13.89 23.91
CA GLU A 122 7.44 13.55 23.41
C GLU A 122 7.42 13.10 21.95
N VAL A 123 6.26 12.67 21.44
CA VAL A 123 6.10 12.21 20.08
C VAL A 123 5.71 13.37 19.15
N ILE A 124 6.64 13.72 18.26
CA ILE A 124 6.40 14.69 17.19
C ILE A 124 5.84 13.96 15.96
N LEU A 125 4.83 14.57 15.32
CA LEU A 125 4.33 14.09 14.04
C LEU A 125 5.24 14.59 12.90
N LYS A 126 5.61 13.68 11.99
CA LYS A 126 6.51 13.98 10.88
C LYS A 126 5.96 15.02 9.89
N CYS A 127 4.65 15.16 9.81
CA CYS A 127 3.99 16.09 8.91
C CYS A 127 2.99 16.96 9.68
N ASN A 128 3.06 18.26 9.43
CA ASN A 128 2.15 19.24 10.03
C ASN A 128 0.85 19.40 9.22
N ASP A 129 0.83 18.97 7.96
CA ASP A 129 -0.32 19.10 7.06
C ASP A 129 -1.00 17.73 6.85
N ILE A 130 -2.22 17.61 7.37
CA ILE A 130 -3.04 16.39 7.23
C ILE A 130 -3.43 16.16 5.77
N ASN A 131 -3.68 17.22 5.00
CA ASN A 131 -4.12 17.09 3.62
C ASN A 131 -3.02 16.42 2.77
N TYR A 132 -1.75 16.77 3.04
CA TYR A 132 -0.62 16.15 2.36
C TYR A 132 -0.51 14.65 2.71
N VAL A 133 -0.68 14.28 3.98
CA VAL A 133 -0.62 12.88 4.41
C VAL A 133 -1.74 12.07 3.79
N VAL A 134 -2.98 12.58 3.84
CA VAL A 134 -4.16 11.91 3.25
C VAL A 134 -4.00 11.79 1.73
N LEU A 135 -3.52 12.84 1.06
CA LEU A 135 -3.29 12.81 -0.38
C LEU A 135 -2.26 11.74 -0.75
N LEU A 136 -1.17 11.64 0.01
CA LEU A 136 -0.12 10.64 -0.22
C LEU A 136 -0.67 9.22 -0.07
N ASP A 137 -1.45 8.95 0.99
CA ASP A 137 -2.07 7.65 1.22
C ASP A 137 -3.03 7.26 0.09
N VAL A 138 -3.85 8.21 -0.39
CA VAL A 138 -4.75 7.99 -1.52
C VAL A 138 -3.97 7.70 -2.81
N VAL A 139 -2.92 8.46 -3.10
CA VAL A 139 -2.08 8.25 -4.29
C VAL A 139 -1.41 6.87 -4.26
N ILE A 140 -0.83 6.49 -3.11
CA ILE A 140 -0.22 5.16 -2.95
C ILE A 140 -1.26 4.06 -3.18
N GLY A 141 -2.46 4.22 -2.61
CA GLY A 141 -3.54 3.28 -2.78
C GLY A 141 -3.98 3.12 -4.25
N LEU A 142 -4.16 4.22 -4.96
CA LEU A 142 -4.50 4.19 -6.39
C LEU A 142 -3.40 3.53 -7.23
N CYS A 143 -2.12 3.77 -6.92
CA CYS A 143 -1.01 3.10 -7.59
C CYS A 143 -1.03 1.58 -7.36
N LEU A 144 -1.35 1.13 -6.16
CA LEU A 144 -1.49 -0.29 -5.85
C LEU A 144 -2.67 -0.92 -6.61
N GLU A 145 -3.82 -0.27 -6.66
CA GLU A 145 -4.98 -0.74 -7.42
C GLU A 145 -4.68 -0.84 -8.92
N LEU A 146 -4.05 0.18 -9.51
CA LEU A 146 -3.64 0.14 -10.91
C LEU A 146 -2.65 -1.00 -11.19
N THR A 147 -1.71 -1.24 -10.27
CA THR A 147 -0.76 -2.35 -10.40
C THR A 147 -1.49 -3.70 -10.43
N VAL A 148 -2.46 -3.90 -9.53
CA VAL A 148 -3.27 -5.14 -9.50
C VAL A 148 -4.06 -5.32 -10.79
N LEU A 149 -4.67 -4.24 -11.31
CA LEU A 149 -5.42 -4.27 -12.57
C LEU A 149 -4.50 -4.59 -13.77
N CYS A 150 -3.32 -3.98 -13.85
CA CYS A 150 -2.34 -4.29 -14.89
C CYS A 150 -1.89 -5.76 -14.84
N LEU A 151 -1.59 -6.29 -13.66
CA LEU A 151 -1.22 -7.69 -13.49
C LEU A 151 -2.37 -8.63 -13.89
N TYR A 152 -3.60 -8.26 -13.58
CA TYR A 152 -4.77 -9.02 -14.00
C TYR A 152 -4.91 -9.06 -15.53
N GLU A 153 -4.80 -7.90 -16.20
CA GLU A 153 -4.86 -7.80 -17.65
C GLU A 153 -3.73 -8.62 -18.32
N MET A 154 -2.50 -8.53 -17.81
CA MET A 154 -1.38 -9.31 -18.32
C MET A 154 -1.59 -10.81 -18.14
N ALA A 155 -2.17 -11.24 -17.03
CA ALA A 155 -2.47 -12.64 -16.76
C ALA A 155 -3.61 -13.17 -17.63
N THR A 156 -4.63 -12.35 -17.92
CA THR A 156 -5.77 -12.74 -18.77
C THR A 156 -5.41 -12.80 -20.25
N ASN A 157 -4.49 -11.93 -20.70
CA ASN A 157 -4.04 -11.88 -22.10
C ASN A 157 -2.89 -12.86 -22.41
N GLY A 158 -2.53 -13.74 -21.44
CA GLY A 158 -1.50 -14.76 -21.65
C GLY A 158 -0.06 -14.24 -21.68
N LEU A 159 0.16 -12.97 -21.30
CA LEU A 159 1.50 -12.36 -21.33
C LEU A 159 2.43 -12.88 -20.23
N ILE A 160 1.88 -13.35 -19.10
CA ILE A 160 2.67 -13.86 -17.97
C ILE A 160 2.71 -15.40 -17.98
N PHE A 161 1.63 -16.04 -18.42
CA PHE A 161 1.50 -17.50 -18.50
C PHE A 161 0.97 -17.89 -19.89
N PRO A 162 1.84 -17.99 -20.91
CA PRO A 162 1.44 -18.57 -22.19
C PRO A 162 1.11 -20.05 -21.91
N LEU A 163 -0.14 -20.46 -22.12
CA LEU A 163 -0.60 -21.85 -22.11
C LEU A 163 -0.29 -22.51 -23.44
#